data_81be736921f16cae3a230dd7208b3050
#
_entry.id   81be736921f16cae3a230dd7208b3050
#
_cell.length_a   1.000
_cell.length_b   1.000
_cell.length_c   1.000
_cell.angle_alpha   90.00
_cell.angle_beta   90.00
_cell.angle_gamma   90.00
#
_symmetry.space_group_name_H-M   'P 1'
#
loop_
_entity.id
_entity.type
_entity.pdbx_description
1 polymer ?
#
loop_
_entity_poly.entity_id
_entity_poly.type
_entity_poly.pdbx_seq_one_letter_code
_entity_poly.pdbx_strand_id
1 'polypeptide(L)'
;MISTHNLSYTTDLRKVLSRINISIPKNKITVISGKNGSGKSTLLKILNRLIVPSKGSIKSQYEKPVPMLFQRSLSLNKSLEENFLLLNSIKKSKIDRTFYNLFNLKKLKANKFASLSEGEKQKVFISRLMSFEQDILIMDEPNQNLDIESEKKFFEKLSDLSKSKTIIMTLHDMNYIKKLADNLIILDNGKLIFNDLASNY
;
A
#
# COMPACT_ATOMS: atom_id res chain seq x y z
N MET A 1 5.86 -11.19 10.85
CA MET A 1 7.12 -10.49 10.52
C MET A 1 7.52 -10.84 9.09
N ILE A 2 7.94 -9.86 8.31
CA ILE A 2 8.51 -10.06 6.97
C ILE A 2 9.95 -9.58 7.01
N SER A 3 10.88 -10.33 6.45
CA SER A 3 12.28 -9.91 6.36
C SER A 3 12.90 -10.25 5.01
N THR A 4 13.88 -9.48 4.59
CA THR A 4 14.66 -9.75 3.38
C THR A 4 16.12 -9.94 3.70
N HIS A 5 16.79 -10.81 2.96
CA HIS A 5 18.22 -11.06 3.08
C HIS A 5 18.91 -10.91 1.72
N ASN A 6 19.81 -9.94 1.62
CA ASN A 6 20.60 -9.60 0.42
C ASN A 6 19.75 -9.48 -0.85
N LEU A 7 18.51 -8.99 -0.71
CA LEU A 7 17.55 -8.92 -1.78
C LEU A 7 18.02 -7.94 -2.85
N SER A 8 18.09 -8.42 -4.08
CA SER A 8 18.43 -7.59 -5.25
C SER A 8 17.47 -7.89 -6.39
N TYR A 9 17.18 -6.88 -7.19
CA TYR A 9 16.36 -7.01 -8.38
C TYR A 9 16.97 -6.24 -9.54
N THR A 10 17.11 -6.91 -10.66
CA THR A 10 17.66 -6.36 -11.91
C THR A 10 16.68 -6.63 -13.03
N THR A 11 16.37 -5.61 -13.81
CA THR A 11 15.71 -5.77 -15.12
C THR A 11 16.80 -5.89 -16.19
N ASP A 12 16.39 -6.21 -17.43
CA ASP A 12 17.35 -6.29 -18.56
C ASP A 12 18.12 -4.99 -18.78
N LEU A 13 17.56 -3.85 -18.34
CA LEU A 13 18.11 -2.52 -18.58
C LEU A 13 18.92 -1.96 -17.40
N ARG A 14 18.58 -2.35 -16.16
CA ARG A 14 19.22 -1.75 -14.97
C ARG A 14 18.99 -2.54 -13.69
N LYS A 15 19.89 -2.34 -12.74
CA LYS A 15 19.73 -2.78 -11.36
C LYS A 15 18.77 -1.83 -10.62
N VAL A 16 17.65 -2.34 -10.17
CA VAL A 16 16.57 -1.56 -9.51
C VAL A 16 16.73 -1.59 -7.99
N LEU A 17 17.12 -2.75 -7.40
CA LEU A 17 17.37 -2.91 -5.98
C LEU A 17 18.68 -3.66 -5.75
N SER A 18 19.42 -3.26 -4.72
CA SER A 18 20.75 -3.78 -4.42
C SER A 18 20.93 -4.13 -2.95
N ARG A 19 21.02 -5.42 -2.64
CA ARG A 19 21.35 -5.97 -1.32
C ARG A 19 20.49 -5.38 -0.19
N ILE A 20 19.17 -5.33 -0.38
CA ILE A 20 18.21 -4.82 0.61
C ILE A 20 18.05 -5.84 1.73
N ASN A 21 18.37 -5.42 2.95
CA ASN A 21 18.22 -6.17 4.18
C ASN A 21 17.28 -5.36 5.10
N ILE A 22 16.04 -5.77 5.25
CA ILE A 22 15.03 -5.09 6.06
C ILE A 22 14.26 -6.09 6.90
N SER A 23 13.68 -5.59 8.00
CA SER A 23 12.73 -6.31 8.83
C SER A 23 11.49 -5.46 9.04
N ILE A 24 10.33 -6.03 8.75
CA ILE A 24 9.02 -5.39 8.89
C ILE A 24 8.30 -6.03 10.06
N PRO A 25 8.09 -5.28 11.14
CA PRO A 25 7.43 -5.80 12.34
C PRO A 25 5.94 -6.08 12.08
N LYS A 26 5.37 -7.02 12.86
CA LYS A 26 3.95 -7.34 12.85
C LYS A 26 3.14 -6.26 13.57
N ASN A 27 1.91 -6.00 13.10
CA ASN A 27 0.97 -5.06 13.74
C ASN A 27 1.59 -3.67 13.97
N LYS A 28 2.28 -3.19 12.94
CA LYS A 28 2.96 -1.90 12.89
C LYS A 28 2.80 -1.27 11.52
N ILE A 29 2.96 0.05 11.45
CA ILE A 29 3.01 0.79 10.20
C ILE A 29 4.47 0.94 9.79
N THR A 30 4.84 0.30 8.68
CA THR A 30 6.13 0.50 8.03
C THR A 30 5.95 1.37 6.80
N VAL A 31 6.63 2.49 6.77
CA VAL A 31 6.67 3.39 5.62
C VAL A 31 7.96 3.20 4.84
N ILE A 32 7.84 3.06 3.52
CA ILE A 32 8.95 3.06 2.57
C ILE A 32 8.97 4.41 1.87
N SER A 33 10.02 5.19 2.06
CA SER A 33 10.20 6.51 1.48
C SER A 33 11.44 6.58 0.59
N GLY A 34 11.59 7.68 -0.14
CA GLY A 34 12.70 7.93 -1.06
C GLY A 34 12.25 8.62 -2.34
N LYS A 35 13.21 9.09 -3.15
CA LYS A 35 12.95 9.79 -4.41
C LYS A 35 12.20 8.92 -5.42
N ASN A 36 11.58 9.56 -6.41
CA ASN A 36 10.99 8.85 -7.54
C ASN A 36 12.06 8.02 -8.27
N GLY A 37 11.71 6.77 -8.62
CA GLY A 37 12.64 5.84 -9.23
C GLY A 37 13.62 5.13 -8.28
N SER A 38 13.56 5.37 -6.96
CA SER A 38 14.44 4.73 -5.99
C SER A 38 14.16 3.23 -5.74
N GLY A 39 13.07 2.69 -6.31
CA GLY A 39 12.74 1.26 -6.20
C GLY A 39 11.62 0.92 -5.21
N LYS A 40 10.93 1.91 -4.60
CA LYS A 40 9.86 1.70 -3.61
C LYS A 40 8.76 0.76 -4.08
N SER A 41 8.11 1.08 -5.21
CA SER A 41 7.03 0.24 -5.78
C SER A 41 7.52 -1.16 -6.16
N THR A 42 8.78 -1.27 -6.62
CA THR A 42 9.40 -2.57 -6.91
C THR A 42 9.59 -3.37 -5.62
N LEU A 43 10.09 -2.74 -4.56
CA LEU A 43 10.23 -3.39 -3.26
C LEU A 43 8.88 -3.85 -2.72
N LEU A 44 7.83 -3.01 -2.76
CA LEU A 44 6.47 -3.41 -2.37
C LEU A 44 5.97 -4.64 -3.15
N LYS A 45 6.15 -4.65 -4.48
CA LYS A 45 5.73 -5.79 -5.33
C LYS A 45 6.49 -7.07 -4.99
N ILE A 46 7.79 -6.96 -4.66
CA ILE A 46 8.59 -8.11 -4.25
C ILE A 46 8.14 -8.60 -2.86
N LEU A 47 7.94 -7.71 -1.89
CA LEU A 47 7.41 -8.06 -0.57
C LEU A 47 6.04 -8.74 -0.67
N ASN A 48 5.21 -8.33 -1.62
CA ASN A 48 3.92 -8.95 -1.94
C ASN A 48 4.04 -10.20 -2.86
N ARG A 49 5.25 -10.69 -3.15
CA ARG A 49 5.47 -11.86 -4.02
C ARG A 49 4.87 -11.75 -5.44
N LEU A 50 4.63 -10.54 -5.93
CA LEU A 50 4.22 -10.27 -7.31
C LEU A 50 5.40 -10.29 -8.28
N ILE A 51 6.61 -10.05 -7.77
CA ILE A 51 7.87 -10.08 -8.51
C ILE A 51 8.84 -10.97 -7.72
N VAL A 52 9.53 -11.85 -8.43
CA VAL A 52 10.60 -12.69 -7.86
C VAL A 52 11.91 -11.88 -7.86
N PRO A 53 12.63 -11.78 -6.74
CA PRO A 53 13.93 -11.10 -6.72
C PRO A 53 14.95 -11.86 -7.56
N SER A 54 15.90 -11.13 -8.18
CA SER A 54 16.99 -11.72 -8.98
C SER A 54 18.03 -12.41 -8.09
N LYS A 55 18.20 -11.94 -6.85
CA LYS A 55 19.12 -12.52 -5.84
C LYS A 55 18.57 -12.25 -4.45
N GLY A 56 19.01 -13.06 -3.48
CA GLY A 56 18.57 -12.97 -2.09
C GLY A 56 17.26 -13.68 -1.83
N SER A 57 16.70 -13.45 -0.67
CA SER A 57 15.48 -14.16 -0.24
C SER A 57 14.53 -13.27 0.58
N ILE A 58 13.26 -13.69 0.65
CA ILE A 58 12.22 -13.12 1.51
C ILE A 58 11.74 -14.21 2.44
N LYS A 59 11.79 -13.94 3.73
CA LYS A 59 11.13 -14.75 4.75
C LYS A 59 9.84 -14.05 5.18
N SER A 60 8.71 -14.71 5.02
CA SER A 60 7.38 -14.18 5.35
C SER A 60 6.45 -15.32 5.75
N GLN A 61 5.48 -15.02 6.62
CA GLN A 61 4.39 -15.94 6.93
C GLN A 61 3.36 -16.05 5.78
N TYR A 62 3.45 -15.16 4.78
CA TYR A 62 2.56 -15.15 3.60
C TYR A 62 3.30 -15.79 2.42
N GLU A 63 2.74 -16.84 1.88
CA GLU A 63 3.29 -17.57 0.73
C GLU A 63 2.74 -17.06 -0.61
N LYS A 64 1.53 -16.48 -0.58
CA LYS A 64 0.82 -15.99 -1.77
C LYS A 64 0.67 -14.48 -1.72
N PRO A 65 0.54 -13.83 -2.89
CA PRO A 65 0.21 -12.40 -2.95
C PRO A 65 -1.10 -12.09 -2.22
N VAL A 66 -1.12 -10.95 -1.53
CA VAL A 66 -2.33 -10.38 -0.91
C VAL A 66 -2.84 -9.21 -1.75
N PRO A 67 -4.14 -8.82 -1.62
CA PRO A 67 -4.63 -7.62 -2.26
C PRO A 67 -3.75 -6.42 -1.92
N MET A 68 -3.45 -5.61 -2.93
CA MET A 68 -2.56 -4.44 -2.83
C MET A 68 -3.18 -3.25 -3.54
N LEU A 69 -3.01 -2.05 -2.96
CA LEU A 69 -3.28 -0.81 -3.67
C LEU A 69 -2.07 -0.45 -4.51
N PHE A 70 -2.26 -0.38 -5.81
CA PHE A 70 -1.24 0.06 -6.76
C PHE A 70 -1.36 1.56 -7.03
N GLN A 71 -0.27 2.23 -7.33
CA GLN A 71 -0.27 3.63 -7.75
C GLN A 71 -1.18 3.87 -8.97
N ARG A 72 -1.27 2.89 -9.88
CA ARG A 72 -2.24 2.86 -10.99
C ARG A 72 -3.11 1.62 -10.84
N SER A 73 -4.26 1.78 -10.22
CA SER A 73 -5.21 0.70 -9.98
C SER A 73 -6.13 0.49 -11.19
N LEU A 74 -6.48 -0.77 -11.43
CA LEU A 74 -7.39 -1.13 -12.52
C LEU A 74 -8.85 -0.81 -12.15
N SER A 75 -9.58 -0.28 -13.13
CA SER A 75 -11.02 -0.04 -13.06
C SER A 75 -11.73 -0.62 -14.27
N LEU A 76 -13.01 -0.89 -14.11
CA LEU A 76 -13.91 -1.28 -15.19
C LEU A 76 -14.70 -0.06 -15.69
N ASN A 77 -15.10 -0.08 -16.95
CA ASN A 77 -16.04 0.91 -17.50
C ASN A 77 -17.48 0.63 -17.02
N LYS A 78 -17.69 0.75 -15.74
CA LYS A 78 -18.92 0.46 -15.00
C LYS A 78 -19.18 1.55 -13.96
N SER A 79 -20.21 1.38 -13.11
CA SER A 79 -20.48 2.29 -12.02
C SER A 79 -19.42 2.24 -10.91
N LEU A 80 -19.43 3.24 -10.01
CA LEU A 80 -18.62 3.25 -8.81
C LEU A 80 -18.84 2.00 -7.95
N GLU A 81 -20.09 1.64 -7.72
CA GLU A 81 -20.46 0.49 -6.88
C GLU A 81 -19.93 -0.82 -7.45
N GLU A 82 -20.06 -1.03 -8.77
CA GLU A 82 -19.50 -2.22 -9.41
C GLU A 82 -17.99 -2.27 -9.34
N ASN A 83 -17.29 -1.12 -9.45
CA ASN A 83 -15.85 -1.04 -9.27
C ASN A 83 -15.42 -1.31 -7.83
N PHE A 84 -16.19 -0.84 -6.84
CA PHE A 84 -15.97 -1.17 -5.43
C PHE A 84 -16.10 -2.68 -5.18
N LEU A 85 -17.13 -3.29 -5.75
CA LEU A 85 -17.44 -4.72 -5.58
C LEU A 85 -16.61 -5.65 -6.46
N LEU A 86 -15.75 -5.13 -7.34
CA LEU A 86 -15.03 -5.89 -8.37
C LEU A 86 -14.35 -7.16 -7.87
N LEU A 87 -13.69 -7.08 -6.72
CA LEU A 87 -12.96 -8.22 -6.16
C LEU A 87 -13.85 -9.12 -5.26
N ASN A 88 -15.00 -8.63 -4.83
CA ASN A 88 -15.91 -9.37 -3.96
C ASN A 88 -16.70 -10.45 -4.71
N SER A 89 -16.82 -10.32 -6.04
CA SER A 89 -17.35 -11.38 -6.90
C SER A 89 -16.48 -12.65 -6.89
N ILE A 90 -15.19 -12.52 -6.52
CA ILE A 90 -14.22 -13.63 -6.47
C ILE A 90 -14.20 -14.30 -5.09
N LYS A 91 -14.44 -13.56 -4.02
CA LYS A 91 -14.51 -14.08 -2.65
C LYS A 91 -15.92 -13.85 -2.07
N LYS A 92 -16.67 -14.92 -1.81
CA LYS A 92 -18.00 -14.88 -1.15
C LYS A 92 -17.90 -14.53 0.34
N SER A 93 -17.16 -13.47 0.71
CA SER A 93 -16.98 -13.01 2.09
C SER A 93 -17.85 -11.79 2.37
N LYS A 94 -18.12 -11.54 3.66
CA LYS A 94 -18.81 -10.31 4.09
C LYS A 94 -17.97 -9.09 3.68
N ILE A 95 -18.62 -8.13 3.03
CA ILE A 95 -17.98 -6.91 2.53
C ILE A 95 -17.92 -5.88 3.65
N ASP A 96 -16.72 -5.45 4.01
CA ASP A 96 -16.55 -4.31 4.91
C ASP A 96 -16.72 -2.99 4.14
N ARG A 97 -17.71 -2.19 4.55
CA ARG A 97 -18.00 -0.88 3.97
C ARG A 97 -17.49 0.29 4.81
N THR A 98 -16.65 0.05 5.80
CA THR A 98 -16.16 1.10 6.71
C THR A 98 -15.54 2.26 5.94
N PHE A 99 -14.58 1.99 5.04
CA PHE A 99 -13.95 3.04 4.23
C PHE A 99 -14.88 3.62 3.15
N TYR A 100 -15.77 2.80 2.59
CA TYR A 100 -16.78 3.27 1.66
C TYR A 100 -17.69 4.33 2.29
N ASN A 101 -18.10 4.12 3.55
CA ASN A 101 -18.90 5.05 4.31
C ASN A 101 -18.07 6.25 4.80
N LEU A 102 -16.83 6.03 5.24
CA LEU A 102 -15.88 7.08 5.66
C LEU A 102 -15.70 8.15 4.58
N PHE A 103 -15.65 7.73 3.32
CA PHE A 103 -15.49 8.62 2.16
C PHE A 103 -16.81 9.07 1.52
N ASN A 104 -17.98 8.77 2.15
CA ASN A 104 -19.31 9.13 1.65
C ASN A 104 -19.61 8.66 0.21
N LEU A 105 -19.02 7.55 -0.24
CA LEU A 105 -19.13 7.06 -1.61
C LEU A 105 -20.56 6.61 -1.99
N LYS A 106 -21.43 6.35 -1.01
CA LYS A 106 -22.82 5.97 -1.25
C LYS A 106 -23.58 6.96 -2.15
N LYS A 107 -23.25 8.25 -2.05
CA LYS A 107 -23.89 9.32 -2.85
C LYS A 107 -23.55 9.21 -4.35
N LEU A 108 -22.41 8.62 -4.67
CA LEU A 108 -21.86 8.49 -6.03
C LEU A 108 -22.02 7.09 -6.61
N LYS A 109 -22.71 6.17 -5.92
CA LYS A 109 -22.72 4.74 -6.25
C LYS A 109 -23.14 4.41 -7.68
N ALA A 110 -24.05 5.18 -8.27
CA ALA A 110 -24.58 4.99 -9.63
C ALA A 110 -23.76 5.73 -10.70
N ASN A 111 -22.83 6.62 -10.31
CA ASN A 111 -22.03 7.38 -11.25
C ASN A 111 -21.11 6.44 -12.04
N LYS A 112 -20.91 6.72 -13.33
CA LYS A 112 -19.92 6.02 -14.15
C LYS A 112 -18.53 6.25 -13.55
N PHE A 113 -17.74 5.20 -13.37
CA PHE A 113 -16.39 5.33 -12.78
C PHE A 113 -15.49 6.28 -13.57
N ALA A 114 -15.61 6.29 -14.89
CA ALA A 114 -14.84 7.19 -15.76
C ALA A 114 -15.13 8.68 -15.53
N SER A 115 -16.32 9.05 -15.02
CA SER A 115 -16.69 10.45 -14.74
C SER A 115 -16.26 10.94 -13.36
N LEU A 116 -15.72 10.08 -12.52
CA LEU A 116 -15.23 10.45 -11.19
C LEU A 116 -13.91 11.23 -11.30
N SER A 117 -13.70 12.16 -10.36
CA SER A 117 -12.39 12.80 -10.16
C SER A 117 -11.34 11.76 -9.72
N GLU A 118 -10.05 12.08 -9.90
CA GLU A 118 -8.97 11.17 -9.48
C GLU A 118 -9.00 10.91 -7.97
N GLY A 119 -9.39 11.91 -7.16
CA GLY A 119 -9.57 11.75 -5.72
C GLY A 119 -10.72 10.80 -5.37
N GLU A 120 -11.86 10.89 -6.07
CA GLU A 120 -12.98 9.97 -5.88
C GLU A 120 -12.61 8.54 -6.31
N LYS A 121 -11.91 8.38 -7.43
CA LYS A 121 -11.37 7.08 -7.86
C LYS A 121 -10.45 6.48 -6.81
N GLN A 122 -9.54 7.28 -6.25
CA GLN A 122 -8.63 6.85 -5.20
C GLN A 122 -9.37 6.37 -3.95
N LYS A 123 -10.40 7.10 -3.51
CA LYS A 123 -11.29 6.69 -2.41
C LYS A 123 -11.97 5.34 -2.66
N VAL A 124 -12.40 5.09 -3.90
CA VAL A 124 -12.98 3.78 -4.28
C VAL A 124 -11.93 2.68 -4.21
N PHE A 125 -10.71 2.90 -4.72
CA PHE A 125 -9.63 1.91 -4.69
C PHE A 125 -9.20 1.56 -3.26
N ILE A 126 -9.07 2.56 -2.38
CA ILE A 126 -8.82 2.35 -0.95
C ILE A 126 -9.96 1.53 -0.34
N SER A 127 -11.21 1.94 -0.54
CA SER A 127 -12.37 1.25 0.02
C SER A 127 -12.47 -0.20 -0.46
N ARG A 128 -12.13 -0.46 -1.72
CA ARG A 128 -12.06 -1.80 -2.31
C ARG A 128 -10.98 -2.65 -1.63
N LEU A 129 -9.77 -2.11 -1.42
CA LEU A 129 -8.70 -2.82 -0.70
C LEU A 129 -9.14 -3.15 0.73
N MET A 130 -9.73 -2.17 1.44
CA MET A 130 -10.13 -2.31 2.83
C MET A 130 -11.39 -3.17 3.03
N SER A 131 -12.13 -3.48 1.95
CA SER A 131 -13.32 -4.35 2.04
C SER A 131 -12.99 -5.82 2.29
N PHE A 132 -11.72 -6.22 2.21
CA PHE A 132 -11.26 -7.56 2.47
C PHE A 132 -10.75 -7.74 3.89
N GLU A 133 -11.09 -8.86 4.49
CA GLU A 133 -10.46 -9.31 5.72
C GLU A 133 -9.05 -9.84 5.40
N GLN A 134 -8.02 -9.14 5.90
CA GLN A 134 -6.61 -9.50 5.73
C GLN A 134 -5.77 -8.93 6.87
N ASP A 135 -4.72 -9.66 7.24
CA ASP A 135 -3.80 -9.28 8.33
C ASP A 135 -2.71 -8.29 7.89
N ILE A 136 -2.53 -8.14 6.59
CA ILE A 136 -1.52 -7.26 6.01
C ILE A 136 -2.15 -6.37 4.94
N LEU A 137 -1.82 -5.08 4.99
CA LEU A 137 -2.20 -4.08 4.01
C LEU A 137 -0.95 -3.57 3.31
N ILE A 138 -0.94 -3.63 1.97
CA ILE A 138 0.18 -3.13 1.16
C ILE A 138 -0.37 -2.06 0.22
N MET A 139 0.22 -0.86 0.27
CA MET A 139 -0.29 0.31 -0.46
C MET A 139 0.85 1.13 -1.07
N ASP A 140 0.72 1.43 -2.35
CA ASP A 140 1.66 2.28 -3.07
C ASP A 140 1.05 3.68 -3.26
N GLU A 141 1.59 4.70 -2.55
CA GLU A 141 1.14 6.09 -2.52
C GLU A 141 -0.39 6.23 -2.27
N PRO A 142 -0.92 5.70 -1.14
CA PRO A 142 -2.36 5.62 -0.93
C PRO A 142 -3.06 6.97 -0.81
N ASN A 143 -2.36 8.02 -0.39
CA ASN A 143 -2.91 9.36 -0.20
C ASN A 143 -2.89 10.23 -1.46
N GLN A 144 -2.34 9.73 -2.57
CA GLN A 144 -2.29 10.49 -3.82
C GLN A 144 -3.70 10.92 -4.25
N ASN A 145 -3.86 12.20 -4.61
CA ASN A 145 -5.11 12.82 -5.05
C ASN A 145 -6.24 12.88 -4.00
N LEU A 146 -6.01 12.49 -2.75
CA LEU A 146 -6.99 12.71 -1.69
C LEU A 146 -7.04 14.21 -1.31
N ASP A 147 -8.24 14.69 -1.00
CA ASP A 147 -8.40 15.99 -0.34
C ASP A 147 -7.92 15.89 1.13
N ILE A 148 -7.57 17.04 1.72
CA ILE A 148 -6.98 17.13 3.06
C ILE A 148 -7.84 16.44 4.14
N GLU A 149 -9.16 16.60 4.06
CA GLU A 149 -10.07 16.01 5.04
C GLU A 149 -10.11 14.48 4.92
N SER A 150 -10.19 13.97 3.69
CA SER A 150 -10.19 12.53 3.40
C SER A 150 -8.86 11.90 3.77
N GLU A 151 -7.75 12.56 3.49
CA GLU A 151 -6.40 12.12 3.86
C GLU A 151 -6.24 12.00 5.38
N LYS A 152 -6.68 13.01 6.13
CA LYS A 152 -6.66 12.98 7.59
C LYS A 152 -7.47 11.80 8.15
N LYS A 153 -8.72 11.65 7.73
CA LYS A 153 -9.60 10.54 8.14
C LYS A 153 -9.00 9.18 7.80
N PHE A 154 -8.38 9.06 6.64
CA PHE A 154 -7.72 7.84 6.19
C PHE A 154 -6.57 7.46 7.11
N PHE A 155 -5.67 8.38 7.43
CA PHE A 155 -4.51 8.10 8.27
C PHE A 155 -4.90 7.84 9.74
N GLU A 156 -5.88 8.55 10.28
CA GLU A 156 -6.44 8.26 11.61
C GLU A 156 -6.96 6.81 11.66
N LYS A 157 -7.71 6.38 10.64
CA LYS A 157 -8.24 5.02 10.57
C LYS A 157 -7.14 3.97 10.39
N LEU A 158 -6.07 4.26 9.63
CA LEU A 158 -4.92 3.38 9.52
C LEU A 158 -4.18 3.19 10.84
N SER A 159 -4.03 4.24 11.63
CA SER A 159 -3.44 4.18 12.98
C SER A 159 -4.22 3.22 13.89
N ASP A 160 -5.54 3.23 13.83
CA ASP A 160 -6.35 2.26 14.59
C ASP A 160 -6.17 0.82 14.07
N LEU A 161 -6.15 0.65 12.76
CA LEU A 161 -5.99 -0.67 12.14
C LEU A 161 -4.61 -1.29 12.42
N SER A 162 -3.57 -0.49 12.59
CA SER A 162 -2.22 -0.97 12.87
C SER A 162 -2.09 -1.73 14.18
N LYS A 163 -3.02 -1.55 15.12
CA LYS A 163 -3.07 -2.29 16.39
C LYS A 163 -3.30 -3.81 16.18
N SER A 164 -3.90 -4.17 15.05
CA SER A 164 -4.22 -5.58 14.72
C SER A 164 -3.68 -6.02 13.36
N LYS A 165 -3.30 -5.09 12.48
CA LYS A 165 -2.86 -5.37 11.12
C LYS A 165 -1.45 -4.85 10.88
N THR A 166 -0.69 -5.54 10.05
CA THR A 166 0.60 -5.06 9.53
C THR A 166 0.34 -4.18 8.31
N ILE A 167 0.84 -2.95 8.34
CA ILE A 167 0.63 -1.98 7.25
C ILE A 167 1.98 -1.62 6.64
N ILE A 168 2.10 -1.79 5.32
CA ILE A 168 3.28 -1.43 4.55
C ILE A 168 2.83 -0.48 3.45
N MET A 169 3.40 0.73 3.42
CA MET A 169 3.03 1.70 2.39
C MET A 169 4.17 2.60 1.99
N THR A 170 4.06 3.17 0.80
CA THR A 170 4.96 4.25 0.38
C THR A 170 4.34 5.60 0.70
N LEU A 171 5.13 6.53 1.22
CA LEU A 171 4.78 7.93 1.44
C LEU A 171 5.96 8.84 1.12
N HIS A 172 5.66 10.09 0.76
CA HIS A 172 6.65 11.12 0.47
C HIS A 172 6.69 12.23 1.53
N ASP A 173 5.55 12.57 2.14
CA ASP A 173 5.46 13.66 3.11
C ASP A 173 6.01 13.23 4.48
N MET A 174 7.13 13.86 4.87
CA MET A 174 7.80 13.58 6.13
C MET A 174 6.96 13.94 7.36
N ASN A 175 6.03 14.90 7.26
CA ASN A 175 5.15 15.25 8.37
C ASN A 175 4.18 14.09 8.69
N TYR A 176 3.63 13.43 7.68
CA TYR A 176 2.81 12.24 7.87
C TYR A 176 3.65 11.05 8.30
N ILE A 177 4.84 10.87 7.74
CA ILE A 177 5.75 9.77 8.12
C ILE A 177 6.05 9.83 9.61
N LYS A 178 6.50 10.98 10.12
CA LYS A 178 6.83 11.17 11.55
C LYS A 178 5.65 10.95 12.49
N LYS A 179 4.43 11.24 12.07
CA LYS A 179 3.22 11.07 12.89
C LYS A 179 2.66 9.65 12.88
N LEU A 180 2.89 8.92 11.79
CA LEU A 180 2.16 7.68 11.52
C LEU A 180 3.03 6.43 11.57
N ALA A 181 4.28 6.52 11.11
CA ALA A 181 5.14 5.37 10.95
C ALA A 181 5.74 4.89 12.28
N ASP A 182 5.62 3.60 12.56
CA ASP A 182 6.40 2.94 13.61
C ASP A 182 7.82 2.65 13.10
N ASN A 183 7.93 2.21 11.83
CA ASN A 183 9.20 1.86 11.19
C ASN A 183 9.34 2.60 9.86
N LEU A 184 10.53 3.12 9.59
CA LEU A 184 10.83 3.86 8.37
C LEU A 184 11.97 3.17 7.60
N ILE A 185 11.74 2.98 6.30
CA ILE A 185 12.72 2.48 5.34
C ILE A 185 12.93 3.56 4.29
N ILE A 186 14.17 4.01 4.10
CA ILE A 186 14.50 4.99 3.05
C ILE A 186 15.35 4.33 1.99
N LEU A 187 14.90 4.45 0.74
CA LEU A 187 15.62 4.01 -0.44
C LEU A 187 16.16 5.19 -1.24
N ASP A 188 17.40 5.08 -1.68
CA ASP A 188 17.96 5.98 -2.69
C ASP A 188 18.72 5.17 -3.76
N ASN A 189 18.40 5.41 -5.04
CA ASN A 189 19.02 4.71 -6.18
C ASN A 189 19.10 3.18 -6.00
N GLY A 190 18.03 2.58 -5.48
CA GLY A 190 17.92 1.13 -5.25
C GLY A 190 18.74 0.59 -4.07
N LYS A 191 19.28 1.46 -3.24
CA LYS A 191 20.03 1.09 -2.02
C LYS A 191 19.25 1.49 -0.77
N LEU A 192 19.47 0.72 0.28
CA LEU A 192 18.93 1.03 1.61
C LEU A 192 19.80 2.11 2.26
N ILE A 193 19.19 3.26 2.62
CA ILE A 193 19.87 4.38 3.28
C ILE A 193 19.53 4.40 4.77
N PHE A 194 18.28 4.08 5.12
CA PHE A 194 17.80 4.04 6.50
C PHE A 194 16.81 2.88 6.70
N ASN A 195 16.87 2.23 7.84
CA ASN A 195 15.91 1.20 8.24
C ASN A 195 15.90 1.06 9.76
N ASP A 196 15.02 1.80 10.42
CA ASP A 196 14.89 1.79 11.88
C ASP A 196 13.52 2.34 12.28
N LEU A 197 13.30 2.51 13.61
CA LEU A 197 12.12 3.22 14.13
C LEU A 197 12.04 4.61 13.51
N ALA A 198 10.84 5.04 13.15
CA ALA A 198 10.65 6.36 12.53
C ALA A 198 11.02 7.52 13.49
N SER A 199 10.99 7.28 14.80
CA SER A 199 11.44 8.24 15.82
C SER A 199 12.96 8.50 15.80
N ASN A 200 13.74 7.64 15.16
CA ASN A 200 15.20 7.74 15.07
C ASN A 200 15.66 8.54 13.83
N TYR A 201 14.72 9.04 13.02
CA TYR A 201 14.97 9.83 11.81
C TYR A 201 14.51 11.28 12.01
#